data_9ae23e2027f82f2891de8e05df6b8031
#
_entry.id   9ae23e2027f82f2891de8e05df6b8031
#
_cell.length_a   1.000
_cell.length_b   1.000
_cell.length_c   1.000
_cell.angle_alpha   90.00
_cell.angle_beta   90.00
_cell.angle_gamma   90.00
#
_symmetry.space_group_name_H-M   'P 1'
#
loop_
_entity.id
_entity.type
_entity.pdbx_description
1 polymer ?
#
loop_
_entity_poly.entity_id
_entity_poly.type
_entity_poly.pdbx_seq_one_letter_code
_entity_poly.pdbx_strand_id
1 'polypeptide(L)'
;MAGKIKITKQFIISQTILYVFIMAFVITFRMIFGDKNILIGVMGITAILMLTQINLTVSPGRNFFKLLIINLGIGIFTYIANLNIWLAIPINFIGVFILTYTFYYNLKTAVYLPFILQYMFLLATPITKAELPMRMLSLLVAP
;
A
#
# COMPACT_ATOMS: atom_id res chain seq x y z
N MET A 1 -12.23 27.12 12.18
CA MET A 1 -12.59 26.72 13.57
C MET A 1 -12.33 25.23 13.73
N ALA A 2 -11.23 24.85 14.40
CA ALA A 2 -10.94 23.45 14.70
C ALA A 2 -11.89 23.00 15.82
N GLY A 3 -12.87 22.16 15.49
CA GLY A 3 -13.74 21.54 16.46
C GLY A 3 -12.91 20.76 17.47
N LYS A 4 -12.95 21.11 18.74
CA LYS A 4 -12.35 20.35 19.84
C LYS A 4 -12.92 18.93 19.80
N ILE A 5 -12.14 17.97 19.35
CA ILE A 5 -12.49 16.54 19.42
C ILE A 5 -12.66 16.24 20.92
N LYS A 6 -13.90 16.01 21.39
CA LYS A 6 -14.13 15.51 22.74
C LYS A 6 -13.52 14.12 22.83
N ILE A 7 -12.38 14.01 23.51
CA ILE A 7 -11.73 12.74 23.78
C ILE A 7 -12.61 11.99 24.77
N THR A 8 -13.49 11.16 24.26
CA THR A 8 -14.37 10.31 25.05
C THR A 8 -13.64 9.00 25.35
N LYS A 9 -13.89 8.39 26.52
CA LYS A 9 -13.31 7.09 26.91
C LYS A 9 -13.50 6.02 25.81
N GLN A 10 -14.66 6.02 25.15
CA GLN A 10 -14.96 5.13 24.01
C GLN A 10 -14.04 5.39 22.81
N PHE A 11 -13.71 6.66 22.53
CA PHE A 11 -12.79 7.01 21.45
C PHE A 11 -11.38 6.45 21.71
N ILE A 12 -10.87 6.60 22.95
CA ILE A 12 -9.55 6.05 23.33
C ILE A 12 -9.53 4.53 23.17
N ILE A 13 -10.57 3.84 23.68
CA ILE A 13 -10.67 2.39 23.60
C ILE A 13 -10.69 1.93 22.12
N SER A 14 -11.50 2.56 21.29
CA SER A 14 -11.58 2.23 19.85
C SER A 14 -10.25 2.41 19.14
N GLN A 15 -9.51 3.49 19.40
CA GLN A 15 -8.20 3.73 18.80
C GLN A 15 -7.15 2.75 19.32
N THR A 16 -7.21 2.37 20.59
CA THR A 16 -6.30 1.37 21.17
C THR A 16 -6.53 -0.01 20.54
N ILE A 17 -7.78 -0.43 20.37
CA ILE A 17 -8.13 -1.69 19.71
C ILE A 17 -7.63 -1.69 18.26
N LEU A 18 -7.85 -0.60 17.52
CA LEU A 18 -7.37 -0.45 16.16
C LEU A 18 -5.84 -0.56 16.08
N TYR A 19 -5.13 0.11 16.99
CA TYR A 19 -3.68 0.06 17.07
C TYR A 19 -3.16 -1.36 17.33
N VAL A 20 -3.76 -2.06 18.30
CA VAL A 20 -3.40 -3.46 18.61
C VAL A 20 -3.64 -4.36 17.41
N PHE A 21 -4.75 -4.18 16.69
CA PHE A 21 -5.05 -4.92 15.47
C PHE A 21 -4.00 -4.69 14.38
N ILE A 22 -3.63 -3.42 14.13
CA ILE A 22 -2.58 -3.06 13.16
C ILE A 22 -1.25 -3.72 13.52
N MET A 23 -0.84 -3.63 14.79
CA MET A 23 0.41 -4.24 15.26
C MET A 23 0.40 -5.77 15.10
N ALA A 24 -0.69 -6.43 15.48
CA ALA A 24 -0.84 -7.87 15.32
C ALA A 24 -0.75 -8.29 13.85
N PHE A 25 -1.42 -7.55 12.95
CA PHE A 25 -1.35 -7.81 11.52
C PHE A 25 0.08 -7.65 10.97
N VAL A 26 0.77 -6.56 11.29
CA VAL A 26 2.13 -6.29 10.81
C VAL A 26 3.10 -7.37 11.29
N ILE A 27 2.99 -7.78 12.56
CA ILE A 27 3.84 -8.87 13.11
C ILE A 27 3.56 -10.18 12.38
N THR A 28 2.30 -10.54 12.20
CA THR A 28 1.91 -11.77 11.49
C THR A 28 2.38 -11.73 10.03
N PHE A 29 2.21 -10.59 9.37
CA PHE A 29 2.64 -10.39 7.98
C PHE A 29 4.17 -10.54 7.84
N ARG A 30 4.93 -9.97 8.78
CA ARG A 30 6.38 -10.13 8.87
C ARG A 30 6.80 -11.60 9.03
N MET A 31 6.12 -12.34 9.91
CA MET A 31 6.41 -13.76 10.16
C MET A 31 6.17 -14.63 8.92
N ILE A 32 5.17 -14.31 8.11
CA ILE A 32 4.80 -15.08 6.91
C ILE A 32 5.66 -14.68 5.71
N PHE A 33 5.84 -13.39 5.46
CA PHE A 33 6.46 -12.86 4.24
C PHE A 33 7.90 -12.37 4.40
N GLY A 34 8.39 -12.33 5.65
CA GLY A 34 9.76 -11.91 5.98
C GLY A 34 9.95 -10.40 6.04
N ASP A 35 11.13 -10.00 6.53
CA ASP A 35 11.46 -8.58 6.81
C ASP A 35 11.45 -7.68 5.57
N LYS A 36 11.87 -8.20 4.40
CA LYS A 36 11.90 -7.43 3.15
C LYS A 36 10.51 -7.02 2.64
N ASN A 37 9.46 -7.71 3.09
CA ASN A 37 8.08 -7.48 2.65
C ASN A 37 7.21 -6.79 3.72
N ILE A 38 7.74 -6.52 4.91
CA ILE A 38 6.97 -5.90 6.02
C ILE A 38 6.33 -4.58 5.64
N LEU A 39 7.03 -3.76 4.84
CA LEU A 39 6.53 -2.46 4.39
C LEU A 39 5.31 -2.58 3.47
N ILE A 40 5.17 -3.69 2.74
CA ILE A 40 3.96 -3.96 1.94
C ILE A 40 2.75 -4.10 2.87
N GLY A 41 2.87 -4.86 3.95
CA GLY A 41 1.81 -5.01 4.94
C GLY A 41 1.43 -3.69 5.61
N VAL A 42 2.42 -2.87 5.98
CA VAL A 42 2.19 -1.55 6.58
C VAL A 42 1.47 -0.61 5.61
N MET A 43 1.91 -0.57 4.34
CA MET A 43 1.28 0.28 3.33
C MET A 43 -0.11 -0.22 2.95
N GLY A 44 -0.32 -1.55 2.89
CA GLY A 44 -1.63 -2.15 2.67
C GLY A 44 -2.65 -1.72 3.73
N ILE A 45 -2.31 -1.81 5.02
CA ILE A 45 -3.19 -1.30 6.09
C ILE A 45 -3.44 0.20 5.95
N THR A 46 -2.41 0.99 5.68
CA THR A 46 -2.55 2.44 5.51
C THR A 46 -3.48 2.76 4.34
N ALA A 47 -3.35 2.03 3.23
CA ALA A 47 -4.25 2.17 2.08
C ALA A 47 -5.69 1.80 2.46
N ILE A 48 -5.92 0.68 3.16
CA ILE A 48 -7.25 0.28 3.63
C ILE A 48 -7.87 1.36 4.51
N LEU A 49 -7.13 1.90 5.49
CA LEU A 49 -7.61 2.95 6.38
C LEU A 49 -7.97 4.24 5.62
N MET A 50 -7.21 4.60 4.59
CA MET A 50 -7.55 5.75 3.74
C MET A 50 -8.74 5.46 2.83
N LEU A 51 -8.84 4.25 2.30
CA LEU A 51 -9.96 3.83 1.45
C LEU A 51 -11.29 3.74 2.20
N THR A 52 -11.27 3.46 3.51
CA THR A 52 -12.51 3.50 4.35
C THR A 52 -13.13 4.89 4.43
N GLN A 53 -12.35 5.95 4.15
CA GLN A 53 -12.85 7.33 4.09
C GLN A 53 -13.55 7.64 2.76
N ILE A 54 -13.44 6.77 1.78
CA ILE A 54 -14.06 6.91 0.46
C ILE A 54 -15.23 5.93 0.37
N ASN A 55 -16.32 6.39 -0.22
CA ASN A 55 -17.48 5.53 -0.44
C ASN A 55 -17.21 4.52 -1.56
N LEU A 56 -16.59 3.39 -1.21
CA LEU A 56 -16.28 2.29 -2.13
C LEU A 56 -17.45 1.32 -2.34
N THR A 57 -18.62 1.61 -1.77
CA THR A 57 -19.80 0.72 -1.84
C THR A 57 -20.35 0.59 -3.26
N VAL A 58 -20.03 1.55 -4.15
CA VAL A 58 -20.37 1.46 -5.57
C VAL A 58 -19.38 0.52 -6.28
N SER A 59 -19.82 -0.70 -6.56
CA SER A 59 -19.03 -1.75 -7.25
C SER A 59 -17.79 -2.23 -6.49
N PRO A 60 -17.93 -2.84 -5.30
CA PRO A 60 -16.82 -3.24 -4.45
C PRO A 60 -15.87 -4.22 -5.14
N GLY A 61 -16.38 -5.20 -5.89
CA GLY A 61 -15.55 -6.15 -6.62
C GLY A 61 -14.65 -5.51 -7.66
N ARG A 62 -15.18 -4.55 -8.44
CA ARG A 62 -14.39 -3.84 -9.46
C ARG A 62 -13.29 -3.00 -8.82
N ASN A 63 -13.57 -2.36 -7.69
CA ASN A 63 -12.59 -1.56 -6.95
C ASN A 63 -11.49 -2.45 -6.35
N PHE A 64 -11.85 -3.59 -5.80
CA PHE A 64 -10.89 -4.58 -5.31
C PHE A 64 -9.95 -5.07 -6.42
N PHE A 65 -10.48 -5.48 -7.58
CA PHE A 65 -9.65 -5.89 -8.71
C PHE A 65 -8.73 -4.77 -9.22
N LYS A 66 -9.19 -3.53 -9.25
CA LYS A 66 -8.34 -2.39 -9.60
C LYS A 66 -7.17 -2.23 -8.63
N LEU A 67 -7.41 -2.28 -7.33
CA LEU A 67 -6.37 -2.17 -6.31
C LEU A 67 -5.37 -3.32 -6.41
N LEU A 68 -5.85 -4.54 -6.63
CA LEU A 68 -5.02 -5.71 -6.81
C LEU A 68 -4.11 -5.59 -8.03
N ILE A 69 -4.64 -5.14 -9.18
CA ILE A 69 -3.86 -4.90 -10.41
C ILE A 69 -2.81 -3.82 -10.17
N ILE A 70 -3.16 -2.73 -9.49
CA ILE A 70 -2.22 -1.65 -9.16
C ILE A 70 -1.10 -2.18 -8.27
N ASN A 71 -1.43 -2.95 -7.23
CA ASN A 71 -0.46 -3.50 -6.29
C ASN A 71 0.51 -4.47 -6.98
N LEU A 72 0.01 -5.38 -7.81
CA LEU A 72 0.85 -6.27 -8.60
C LEU A 72 1.70 -5.49 -9.62
N GLY A 73 1.11 -4.47 -10.25
CA GLY A 73 1.82 -3.57 -11.16
C GLY A 73 3.00 -2.89 -10.48
N ILE A 74 2.81 -2.36 -9.27
CA ILE A 74 3.89 -1.78 -8.45
C ILE A 74 5.02 -2.80 -8.26
N GLY A 75 4.71 -4.05 -7.90
CA GLY A 75 5.70 -5.09 -7.71
C GLY A 75 6.50 -5.40 -8.98
N ILE A 76 5.83 -5.52 -10.12
CA ILE A 76 6.47 -5.77 -11.43
C ILE A 76 7.36 -4.60 -11.84
N PHE A 77 6.84 -3.36 -11.78
CA PHE A 77 7.59 -2.17 -12.16
C PHE A 77 8.84 -1.99 -11.31
N THR A 78 8.74 -2.16 -9.99
CA THR A 78 9.88 -2.04 -9.08
C THR A 78 10.91 -3.15 -9.30
N TYR A 79 10.46 -4.39 -9.61
CA TYR A 79 11.37 -5.47 -9.95
C TYR A 79 12.16 -5.18 -11.23
N ILE A 80 11.48 -4.74 -12.31
CA ILE A 80 12.14 -4.41 -13.58
C ILE A 80 13.09 -3.21 -13.43
N ALA A 81 12.69 -2.18 -12.67
CA ALA A 81 13.53 -1.03 -12.40
C ALA A 81 14.84 -1.42 -11.67
N ASN A 82 14.79 -2.44 -10.81
CA ASN A 82 15.97 -2.92 -10.09
C ASN A 82 16.88 -3.84 -10.91
N LEU A 83 16.48 -4.29 -12.11
CA LEU A 83 17.33 -5.11 -12.98
C LEU A 83 18.42 -4.29 -13.66
N ASN A 84 18.16 -3.05 -14.03
CA ASN A 84 19.11 -2.23 -14.78
C ASN A 84 18.85 -0.73 -14.50
N ILE A 85 19.93 0.00 -14.19
CA ILE A 85 19.88 1.44 -13.86
C ILE A 85 19.32 2.28 -15.03
N TRP A 86 19.60 1.91 -16.27
CA TRP A 86 19.09 2.61 -17.46
C TRP A 86 17.58 2.41 -17.67
N LEU A 87 17.06 1.24 -17.27
CA LEU A 87 15.62 0.96 -17.27
C LEU A 87 14.92 1.61 -16.08
N ALA A 88 15.62 1.81 -14.97
CA ALA A 88 15.06 2.41 -13.77
C ALA A 88 14.49 3.81 -14.05
N ILE A 89 15.19 4.65 -14.82
CA ILE A 89 14.77 6.03 -15.07
C ILE A 89 13.39 6.09 -15.76
N PRO A 90 13.20 5.51 -16.97
CA PRO A 90 11.90 5.59 -17.64
C PRO A 90 10.81 4.82 -16.91
N ILE A 91 11.12 3.67 -16.30
CA ILE A 91 10.13 2.85 -15.57
C ILE A 91 9.64 3.57 -14.32
N ASN A 92 10.53 4.22 -13.56
CA ASN A 92 10.14 5.01 -12.39
C ASN A 92 9.26 6.19 -12.77
N PHE A 93 9.61 6.89 -13.85
CA PHE A 93 8.79 8.00 -14.35
C PHE A 93 7.38 7.51 -14.76
N ILE A 94 7.30 6.44 -15.55
CA ILE A 94 6.03 5.86 -16.00
C ILE A 94 5.23 5.31 -14.81
N GLY A 95 5.88 4.60 -13.88
CA GLY A 95 5.24 4.01 -12.71
C GLY A 95 4.59 5.07 -11.81
N VAL A 96 5.34 6.11 -11.46
CA VAL A 96 4.82 7.23 -10.64
C VAL A 96 3.71 7.98 -11.39
N PHE A 97 3.88 8.19 -12.70
CA PHE A 97 2.86 8.86 -13.53
C PHE A 97 1.55 8.06 -13.55
N ILE A 98 1.61 6.74 -13.79
CA ILE A 98 0.42 5.87 -13.81
C ILE A 98 -0.27 5.87 -12.44
N LEU A 99 0.49 5.75 -11.35
CA LEU A 99 -0.07 5.79 -9.99
C LEU A 99 -0.78 7.11 -9.71
N THR A 100 -0.10 8.23 -9.99
CA THR A 100 -0.67 9.56 -9.77
C THR A 100 -1.91 9.77 -10.64
N TYR A 101 -1.87 9.40 -11.92
CA TYR A 101 -2.99 9.53 -12.84
C TYR A 101 -4.20 8.69 -12.41
N THR A 102 -3.97 7.45 -11.99
CA THR A 102 -5.05 6.53 -11.57
C THR A 102 -5.81 7.06 -10.34
N PHE A 103 -5.10 7.74 -9.43
CA PHE A 103 -5.70 8.28 -8.20
C PHE A 103 -5.99 9.79 -8.28
N TYR A 104 -5.76 10.43 -9.42
CA TYR A 104 -5.92 11.88 -9.61
C TYR A 104 -7.30 12.40 -9.20
N TYR A 105 -8.36 11.64 -9.45
CA TYR A 105 -9.74 12.03 -9.11
C TYR A 105 -10.01 12.11 -7.61
N ASN A 106 -9.12 11.58 -6.76
CA ASN A 106 -9.28 11.53 -5.30
C ASN A 106 -8.21 12.36 -4.56
N LEU A 107 -7.74 13.45 -5.16
CA LEU A 107 -6.72 14.32 -4.56
C LEU A 107 -7.08 14.85 -3.18
N LYS A 108 -8.37 15.04 -2.88
CA LYS A 108 -8.84 15.53 -1.57
C LYS A 108 -8.50 14.58 -0.41
N THR A 109 -8.40 13.29 -0.67
CA THR A 109 -8.16 12.25 0.35
C THR A 109 -6.74 11.70 0.34
N ALA A 110 -5.88 12.19 -0.57
CA ALA A 110 -4.48 11.75 -0.72
C ALA A 110 -4.28 10.22 -0.79
N VAL A 111 -5.26 9.49 -1.35
CA VAL A 111 -5.26 8.00 -1.43
C VAL A 111 -4.08 7.46 -2.22
N TYR A 112 -3.53 8.24 -3.13
CA TYR A 112 -2.34 7.89 -3.90
C TYR A 112 -1.06 7.76 -3.06
N LEU A 113 -1.02 8.42 -1.90
CA LEU A 113 0.18 8.52 -1.07
C LEU A 113 0.72 7.16 -0.59
N PRO A 114 -0.10 6.25 -0.01
CA PRO A 114 0.38 4.93 0.39
C PRO A 114 0.98 4.13 -0.78
N PHE A 115 0.37 4.21 -1.96
CA PHE A 115 0.84 3.48 -3.14
C PHE A 115 2.15 4.03 -3.70
N ILE A 116 2.33 5.36 -3.69
CA ILE A 116 3.61 5.98 -4.06
C ILE A 116 4.70 5.64 -3.05
N LEU A 117 4.40 5.72 -1.75
CA LEU A 117 5.34 5.33 -0.70
C LEU A 117 5.70 3.85 -0.81
N GLN A 118 4.72 2.97 -1.05
CA GLN A 118 4.96 1.55 -1.28
C GLN A 118 5.89 1.33 -2.47
N TYR A 119 5.66 2.03 -3.59
CA TYR A 119 6.53 1.98 -4.77
C TYR A 119 7.98 2.37 -4.42
N MET A 120 8.18 3.49 -3.72
CA MET A 120 9.49 3.96 -3.28
C MET A 120 10.19 2.97 -2.34
N PHE A 121 9.47 2.39 -1.39
CA PHE A 121 10.04 1.40 -0.48
C PHE A 121 10.42 0.10 -1.18
N LEU A 122 9.63 -0.35 -2.15
CA LEU A 122 9.97 -1.53 -2.94
C LEU A 122 11.19 -1.32 -3.83
N LEU A 123 11.41 -0.11 -4.33
CA LEU A 123 12.66 0.27 -5.01
C LEU A 123 13.86 0.23 -4.07
N ALA A 124 13.69 0.70 -2.83
CA ALA A 124 14.75 0.71 -1.82
C ALA A 124 15.07 -0.69 -1.26
N THR A 125 14.19 -1.67 -1.47
CA THR A 125 14.38 -3.06 -1.00
C THR A 125 14.40 -4.03 -2.18
N PRO A 126 15.50 -4.06 -2.97
CA PRO A 126 15.61 -4.94 -4.13
C PRO A 126 15.53 -6.41 -3.72
N ILE A 127 14.96 -7.23 -4.59
CA ILE A 127 14.81 -8.66 -4.40
C ILE A 127 15.46 -9.46 -5.53
N THR A 128 15.86 -10.69 -5.23
CA THR A 128 16.32 -11.65 -6.22
C THR A 128 15.16 -12.31 -6.95
N LYS A 129 15.47 -13.01 -8.08
CA LYS A 129 14.45 -13.80 -8.81
C LYS A 129 13.79 -14.86 -7.93
N ALA A 130 14.52 -15.45 -6.98
CA ALA A 130 14.00 -16.47 -6.08
C ALA A 130 12.98 -15.90 -5.06
N GLU A 131 13.14 -14.63 -4.69
CA GLU A 131 12.26 -13.95 -3.73
C GLU A 131 11.02 -13.32 -4.40
N LEU A 132 11.00 -13.22 -5.73
CA LEU A 132 9.91 -12.60 -6.50
C LEU A 132 8.55 -13.24 -6.23
N PRO A 133 8.37 -14.58 -6.21
CA PRO A 133 7.06 -15.19 -5.93
C PRO A 133 6.52 -14.80 -4.55
N MET A 134 7.39 -14.77 -3.51
CA MET A 134 7.00 -14.39 -2.17
C MET A 134 6.57 -12.92 -2.11
N ARG A 135 7.26 -12.04 -2.84
CA ARG A 135 6.87 -10.63 -2.96
C ARG A 135 5.52 -10.47 -3.68
N MET A 136 5.29 -11.20 -4.77
CA MET A 136 4.01 -11.15 -5.47
C MET A 136 2.86 -11.66 -4.59
N LEU A 137 3.09 -12.73 -3.83
CA LEU A 137 2.10 -13.23 -2.86
C LEU A 137 1.81 -12.20 -1.76
N SER A 138 2.85 -11.52 -1.24
CA SER A 138 2.64 -10.48 -0.22
C SER A 138 1.82 -9.29 -0.75
N LEU A 139 2.02 -8.91 -2.01
CA LEU A 139 1.25 -7.87 -2.69
C LEU A 139 -0.20 -8.29 -3.00
N LEU A 140 -0.45 -9.58 -3.19
CA LEU A 140 -1.80 -10.14 -3.34
C LEU A 140 -2.60 -10.12 -2.04
N VAL A 141 -1.92 -10.35 -0.91
CA VAL A 141 -2.56 -10.42 0.42
C VAL A 141 -2.81 -9.05 1.03
N ALA A 142 -2.07 -8.03 0.59
CA ALA A 142 -2.15 -6.66 1.11
C ALA A 142 -2.75 -5.63 0.12
N PRO A 143 -3.76 -5.97 -0.72
CA PRO A 143 -4.38 -4.97 -1.60
C PRO A 143 -5.37 -4.07 -0.88
#